data_600eddc244136b1555a89cb8fc96c906
#
_entry.id   600eddc244136b1555a89cb8fc96c906
#
_cell.length_a   1.000
_cell.length_b   1.000
_cell.length_c   1.000
_cell.angle_alpha   90.00
_cell.angle_beta   90.00
_cell.angle_gamma   90.00
#
_symmetry.space_group_name_H-M   'P 1'
#
loop_
_entity.id
_entity.type
_entity.pdbx_description
1 polymer ?
#
loop_
_entity_poly.entity_id
_entity_poly.type
_entity_poly.pdbx_seq_one_letter_code
_entity_poly.pdbx_strand_id
1 'polypeptide(L)'
;LKWTVREMESRYRAMSKLGVRNIDGYNARLEQARKKGEVLKRRVQTGFDAETGRPVFEDQPFDLTPLPFIVVIIDEVADLMLVAGKDIEGAVQRLAQMARAAGIHVIMATQRPSVDVITGTIKANFPTRISFQVTSKIDSRTILGEQGAEQLLGQGDMLHMACLLYTSDA
;
A
#
# COMPACT_ATOMS: atom_id res chain seq x y z
N LEU A 1 0.39 -2.56 10.61
CA LEU A 1 -0.51 -2.86 9.48
C LEU A 1 -1.91 -2.29 9.67
N LYS A 2 -2.60 -2.49 10.81
CA LYS A 2 -3.96 -1.94 11.05
C LYS A 2 -4.02 -0.41 10.91
N TRP A 3 -3.00 0.29 11.39
CA TRP A 3 -2.89 1.73 11.20
C TRP A 3 -2.72 2.09 9.72
N THR A 4 -1.86 1.38 9.00
CA THR A 4 -1.60 1.62 7.57
C THR A 4 -2.87 1.46 6.72
N VAL A 5 -3.67 0.44 7.00
CA VAL A 5 -4.96 0.23 6.31
C VAL A 5 -5.93 1.38 6.60
N ARG A 6 -6.03 1.82 7.86
CA ARG A 6 -6.89 2.96 8.23
C ARG A 6 -6.43 4.27 7.59
N GLU A 7 -5.13 4.51 7.54
CA GLU A 7 -4.54 5.67 6.88
C GLU A 7 -4.84 5.67 5.38
N MET A 8 -4.66 4.52 4.72
CA MET A 8 -5.02 4.33 3.33
C MET A 8 -6.50 4.68 3.07
N GLU A 9 -7.41 4.15 3.88
CA GLU A 9 -8.85 4.43 3.78
C GLU A 9 -9.19 5.91 4.01
N SER A 10 -8.50 6.54 4.96
CA SER A 10 -8.63 7.97 5.24
C SER A 10 -8.24 8.81 4.03
N ARG A 11 -7.12 8.46 3.39
CA ARG A 11 -6.63 9.11 2.17
C ARG A 11 -7.59 8.94 1.00
N TYR A 12 -8.14 7.73 0.81
CA TYR A 12 -9.15 7.50 -0.22
C TYR A 12 -10.40 8.34 -0.01
N ARG A 13 -10.87 8.46 1.24
CA ARG A 13 -11.99 9.34 1.57
C ARG A 13 -11.68 10.82 1.26
N ALA A 14 -10.46 11.26 1.54
CA ALA A 14 -10.03 12.63 1.22
C ALA A 14 -9.95 12.86 -0.30
N MET A 15 -9.35 11.95 -1.04
CA MET A 15 -9.24 12.00 -2.50
C MET A 15 -10.61 11.97 -3.17
N SER A 16 -11.52 11.12 -2.70
CA SER A 16 -12.90 11.02 -3.23
C SER A 16 -13.66 12.35 -3.08
N LYS A 17 -13.47 13.06 -1.96
CA LYS A 17 -14.11 14.37 -1.74
C LYS A 17 -13.66 15.45 -2.73
N LEU A 18 -12.44 15.33 -3.26
CA LEU A 18 -11.90 16.24 -4.27
C LEU A 18 -12.06 15.71 -5.71
N GLY A 19 -12.66 14.52 -5.88
CA GLY A 19 -12.88 13.91 -7.18
C GLY A 19 -11.58 13.47 -7.88
N VAL A 20 -10.51 13.21 -7.12
CA VAL A 20 -9.20 12.79 -7.65
C VAL A 20 -8.94 11.31 -7.39
N ARG A 21 -8.11 10.68 -8.24
CA ARG A 21 -7.90 9.23 -8.23
C ARG A 21 -6.61 8.78 -7.54
N ASN A 22 -5.67 9.68 -7.31
CA ASN A 22 -4.38 9.38 -6.70
C ASN A 22 -3.84 10.56 -5.88
N ILE A 23 -2.80 10.29 -5.11
CA ILE A 23 -2.17 11.26 -4.21
C ILE A 23 -1.56 12.45 -4.97
N ASP A 24 -1.01 12.23 -6.16
CA ASP A 24 -0.41 13.30 -6.96
C ASP A 24 -1.47 14.30 -7.41
N GLY A 25 -2.60 13.79 -7.92
CA GLY A 25 -3.76 14.62 -8.26
C GLY A 25 -4.34 15.36 -7.05
N TYR A 26 -4.36 14.69 -5.89
CA TYR A 26 -4.79 15.31 -4.64
C TYR A 26 -3.89 16.48 -4.26
N ASN A 27 -2.58 16.24 -4.17
CA ASN A 27 -1.61 17.27 -3.80
C ASN A 27 -1.57 18.42 -4.82
N ALA A 28 -1.64 18.13 -6.11
CA ALA A 28 -1.70 19.14 -7.17
C ALA A 28 -2.96 20.01 -7.05
N ARG A 29 -4.11 19.41 -6.75
CA ARG A 29 -5.37 20.16 -6.56
C ARG A 29 -5.31 21.08 -5.35
N LEU A 30 -4.72 20.63 -4.25
CA LEU A 30 -4.51 21.46 -3.05
C LEU A 30 -3.56 22.62 -3.33
N GLU A 31 -2.47 22.38 -4.04
CA GLU A 31 -1.51 23.42 -4.41
C GLU A 31 -2.16 24.49 -5.31
N GLN A 32 -2.97 24.07 -6.28
CA GLN A 32 -3.73 24.98 -7.13
C GLN A 32 -4.72 25.85 -6.31
N ALA A 33 -5.46 25.23 -5.39
CA ALA A 33 -6.37 25.95 -4.51
C ALA A 33 -5.63 26.99 -3.66
N ARG A 34 -4.48 26.59 -3.10
CA ARG A 34 -3.63 27.47 -2.29
C ARG A 34 -3.08 28.65 -3.10
N LYS A 35 -2.61 28.42 -4.35
CA LYS A 35 -2.12 29.49 -5.24
C LYS A 35 -3.21 30.46 -5.66
N LYS A 36 -4.45 29.99 -5.80
CA LYS A 36 -5.61 30.81 -6.18
C LYS A 36 -6.32 31.48 -5.00
N GLY A 37 -5.92 31.19 -3.75
CA GLY A 37 -6.65 31.60 -2.56
C GLY A 37 -8.06 30.99 -2.46
N GLU A 38 -8.29 29.83 -3.12
CA GLU A 38 -9.57 29.17 -3.15
C GLU A 38 -9.80 28.43 -1.82
N VAL A 39 -10.92 28.68 -1.16
CA VAL A 39 -11.33 27.94 0.03
C VAL A 39 -12.09 26.69 -0.41
N LEU A 40 -11.42 25.55 -0.40
CA LEU A 40 -12.11 24.28 -0.63
C LEU A 40 -12.97 23.97 0.61
N LYS A 41 -14.25 23.66 0.36
CA LYS A 41 -15.19 23.31 1.42
C LYS A 41 -15.57 21.84 1.29
N ARG A 42 -15.75 21.19 2.42
CA ARG A 42 -16.34 19.84 2.50
C ARG A 42 -17.70 19.93 3.17
N ARG A 43 -18.67 19.29 2.59
CA ARG A 43 -19.98 19.13 3.19
C ARG A 43 -19.93 18.03 4.23
N VAL A 44 -20.14 18.35 5.48
CA VAL A 44 -20.10 17.43 6.61
C VAL A 44 -21.48 17.38 7.24
N GLN A 45 -21.99 16.20 7.47
CA GLN A 45 -23.22 16.02 8.25
C GLN A 45 -22.90 16.30 9.71
N THR A 46 -23.49 17.34 10.28
CA THR A 46 -23.28 17.79 11.67
C THR A 46 -24.35 17.28 12.62
N GLY A 47 -25.46 16.75 12.10
CA GLY A 47 -26.55 16.23 12.93
C GLY A 47 -27.79 15.91 12.12
N PHE A 48 -28.90 15.81 12.84
CA PHE A 48 -30.24 15.71 12.29
C PHE A 48 -31.07 16.88 12.83
N ASP A 49 -31.90 17.43 11.98
CA ASP A 49 -32.88 18.45 12.35
C ASP A 49 -33.88 17.84 13.34
N ALA A 50 -34.08 18.49 14.48
CA ALA A 50 -34.89 17.97 15.57
C ALA A 50 -36.39 17.90 15.23
N GLU A 51 -36.88 18.71 14.27
CA GLU A 51 -38.29 18.75 13.90
C GLU A 51 -38.59 17.85 12.69
N THR A 52 -37.68 17.79 11.72
CA THR A 52 -37.91 17.08 10.45
C THR A 52 -37.21 15.74 10.38
N GLY A 53 -36.26 15.43 11.29
CA GLY A 53 -35.44 14.22 11.27
C GLY A 53 -34.47 14.14 10.07
N ARG A 54 -34.34 15.24 9.30
CA ARG A 54 -33.47 15.27 8.11
C ARG A 54 -32.02 15.55 8.51
N PRO A 55 -31.04 14.98 7.78
CA PRO A 55 -29.65 15.24 8.05
C PRO A 55 -29.29 16.71 7.76
N VAL A 56 -28.67 17.38 8.72
CA VAL A 56 -28.15 18.73 8.59
C VAL A 56 -26.71 18.65 8.13
N PHE A 57 -26.37 19.45 7.13
CA PHE A 57 -25.02 19.51 6.56
C PHE A 57 -24.46 20.91 6.71
N GLU A 58 -23.19 20.97 7.10
CA GLU A 58 -22.44 22.23 7.16
C GLU A 58 -21.21 22.16 6.24
N ASP A 59 -20.89 23.31 5.65
CA ASP A 59 -19.70 23.47 4.84
C ASP A 59 -18.51 23.81 5.73
N GLN A 60 -17.63 22.84 5.95
CA GLN A 60 -16.39 23.04 6.69
C GLN A 60 -15.20 23.28 5.74
N PRO A 61 -14.26 24.17 6.08
CA PRO A 61 -13.07 24.37 5.27
C PRO A 61 -12.28 23.07 5.19
N PHE A 62 -11.74 22.79 4.02
CA PHE A 62 -10.87 21.64 3.78
C PHE A 62 -9.43 22.02 4.16
N ASP A 63 -8.74 21.15 4.88
CA ASP A 63 -7.33 21.35 5.15
C ASP A 63 -6.52 21.23 3.85
N LEU A 64 -5.79 22.29 3.51
CA LEU A 64 -4.97 22.36 2.29
C LEU A 64 -3.55 21.82 2.49
N THR A 65 -3.32 21.02 3.53
CA THR A 65 -2.02 20.38 3.77
C THR A 65 -1.84 19.19 2.83
N PRO A 66 -0.78 19.19 1.98
CA PRO A 66 -0.48 18.05 1.11
C PRO A 66 -0.21 16.78 1.92
N LEU A 67 -0.65 15.66 1.41
CA LEU A 67 -0.38 14.36 2.02
C LEU A 67 1.00 13.84 1.57
N PRO A 68 1.89 13.46 2.51
CA PRO A 68 3.19 12.90 2.17
C PRO A 68 3.06 11.47 1.65
N PHE A 69 4.06 11.01 0.89
CA PHE A 69 4.24 9.59 0.65
C PHE A 69 4.67 8.88 1.94
N ILE A 70 4.20 7.65 2.12
CA ILE A 70 4.53 6.80 3.26
C ILE A 70 5.20 5.53 2.75
N VAL A 71 6.32 5.15 3.34
CA VAL A 71 6.96 3.85 3.13
C VAL A 71 6.80 3.04 4.41
N VAL A 72 6.17 1.89 4.29
CA VAL A 72 5.98 0.93 5.39
C VAL A 72 6.95 -0.21 5.20
N ILE A 73 7.82 -0.43 6.15
CA ILE A 73 8.80 -1.52 6.12
C ILE A 73 8.40 -2.56 7.16
N ILE A 74 8.30 -3.81 6.72
CA ILE A 74 8.07 -4.99 7.58
C ILE A 74 9.34 -5.82 7.51
N ASP A 75 10.13 -5.78 8.58
CA ASP A 75 11.45 -6.37 8.65
C ASP A 75 11.40 -7.93 8.68
N GLU A 76 10.46 -8.50 9.43
CA GLU A 76 10.23 -9.95 9.46
C GLU A 76 8.72 -10.27 9.39
N VAL A 77 8.24 -10.54 8.20
CA VAL A 77 6.81 -10.84 7.99
C VAL A 77 6.42 -12.20 8.59
N ALA A 78 7.35 -13.14 8.71
CA ALA A 78 7.08 -14.46 9.31
C ALA A 78 6.56 -14.36 10.73
N ASP A 79 7.09 -13.44 11.53
CA ASP A 79 6.64 -13.26 12.92
C ASP A 79 5.19 -12.76 12.98
N LEU A 80 4.78 -11.92 12.03
CA LEU A 80 3.39 -11.47 11.92
C LEU A 80 2.47 -12.61 11.48
N MET A 81 2.92 -13.45 10.53
CA MET A 81 2.14 -14.58 10.03
C MET A 81 1.90 -15.63 11.10
N LEU A 82 2.86 -15.87 11.99
CA LEU A 82 2.72 -16.79 13.12
C LEU A 82 1.65 -16.35 14.11
N VAL A 83 1.50 -15.04 14.33
CA VAL A 83 0.57 -14.51 15.34
C VAL A 83 -0.85 -14.40 14.81
N ALA A 84 -1.05 -13.97 13.58
CA ALA A 84 -2.35 -13.66 13.02
C ALA A 84 -2.38 -13.79 11.49
N GLY A 85 -1.92 -14.93 10.96
CA GLY A 85 -1.67 -15.15 9.53
C GLY A 85 -2.78 -14.69 8.60
N LYS A 86 -4.04 -15.11 8.81
CA LYS A 86 -5.17 -14.75 7.95
C LYS A 86 -5.47 -13.25 7.97
N ASP A 87 -5.41 -12.61 9.14
CA ASP A 87 -5.66 -11.17 9.28
C ASP A 87 -4.55 -10.37 8.61
N ILE A 88 -3.30 -10.85 8.71
CA ILE A 88 -2.13 -10.23 8.07
C ILE A 88 -2.22 -10.37 6.56
N GLU A 89 -2.53 -11.56 6.04
CA GLU A 89 -2.72 -11.77 4.59
C GLU A 89 -3.80 -10.85 4.02
N GLY A 90 -4.95 -10.76 4.66
CA GLY A 90 -6.03 -9.88 4.23
C GLY A 90 -5.62 -8.40 4.24
N ALA A 91 -4.90 -7.95 5.27
CA ALA A 91 -4.39 -6.58 5.35
C ALA A 91 -3.33 -6.30 4.28
N VAL A 92 -2.39 -7.22 4.07
CA VAL A 92 -1.34 -7.13 3.05
C VAL A 92 -1.93 -7.12 1.65
N GLN A 93 -2.87 -8.01 1.35
CA GLN A 93 -3.58 -8.04 0.08
C GLN A 93 -4.27 -6.71 -0.22
N ARG A 94 -4.99 -6.17 0.76
CA ARG A 94 -5.70 -4.90 0.63
C ARG A 94 -4.74 -3.73 0.38
N LEU A 95 -3.63 -3.68 1.11
CA LEU A 95 -2.58 -2.68 0.88
C LEU A 95 -1.96 -2.82 -0.51
N ALA A 96 -1.59 -4.03 -0.93
CA ALA A 96 -0.98 -4.25 -2.22
C ALA A 96 -1.87 -3.81 -3.39
N GLN A 97 -3.19 -3.98 -3.28
CA GLN A 97 -4.14 -3.59 -4.31
C GLN A 97 -4.42 -2.09 -4.35
N MET A 98 -4.41 -1.41 -3.22
CA MET A 98 -4.94 -0.05 -3.11
C MET A 98 -3.92 1.00 -2.64
N ALA A 99 -2.85 0.62 -1.95
CA ALA A 99 -1.97 1.57 -1.28
C ALA A 99 -1.22 2.49 -2.24
N ARG A 100 -0.87 2.02 -3.44
CA ARG A 100 -0.14 2.79 -4.46
C ARG A 100 -0.82 4.12 -4.80
N ALA A 101 -2.10 4.10 -5.08
CA ALA A 101 -2.85 5.32 -5.41
C ALA A 101 -2.96 6.28 -4.22
N ALA A 102 -2.95 5.77 -2.99
CA ALA A 102 -2.94 6.55 -1.77
C ALA A 102 -1.54 7.06 -1.36
N GLY A 103 -0.50 6.79 -2.17
CA GLY A 103 0.88 7.18 -1.89
C GLY A 103 1.52 6.39 -0.74
N ILE A 104 1.11 5.14 -0.54
CA ILE A 104 1.67 4.25 0.47
C ILE A 104 2.38 3.10 -0.22
N HIS A 105 3.66 2.93 0.07
CA HIS A 105 4.51 1.87 -0.45
C HIS A 105 4.84 0.88 0.66
N VAL A 106 4.90 -0.40 0.33
CA VAL A 106 5.18 -1.47 1.30
C VAL A 106 6.41 -2.25 0.86
N ILE A 107 7.35 -2.38 1.77
CA ILE A 107 8.53 -3.24 1.64
C ILE A 107 8.39 -4.33 2.70
N MET A 108 8.38 -5.59 2.26
CA MET A 108 8.31 -6.73 3.16
C MET A 108 9.58 -7.55 3.05
N ALA A 109 10.16 -7.88 4.20
CA ALA A 109 11.31 -8.76 4.29
C ALA A 109 11.00 -9.96 5.17
N THR A 110 11.75 -11.04 4.98
CA THR A 110 11.75 -12.20 5.84
C THR A 110 13.06 -12.98 5.71
N GLN A 111 13.52 -13.53 6.81
CA GLN A 111 14.64 -14.47 6.86
C GLN A 111 14.15 -15.94 6.77
N ARG A 112 12.84 -16.15 6.68
CA ARG A 112 12.22 -17.49 6.64
C ARG A 112 11.45 -17.68 5.33
N PRO A 113 12.12 -18.07 4.25
CA PRO A 113 11.52 -18.23 2.93
C PRO A 113 10.69 -19.51 2.80
N SER A 114 9.69 -19.69 3.67
CA SER A 114 8.78 -20.84 3.61
C SER A 114 7.50 -20.49 2.85
N VAL A 115 6.81 -21.50 2.35
CA VAL A 115 5.53 -21.35 1.63
C VAL A 115 4.40 -20.82 2.52
N ASP A 116 4.51 -21.04 3.84
CA ASP A 116 3.56 -20.53 4.83
C ASP A 116 3.73 -19.02 5.09
N VAL A 117 4.91 -18.50 4.79
CA VAL A 117 5.24 -17.06 4.93
C VAL A 117 5.09 -16.35 3.62
N ILE A 118 5.68 -16.88 2.54
CA ILE A 118 5.59 -16.34 1.18
C ILE A 118 4.48 -17.08 0.44
N THR A 119 3.26 -16.84 0.84
CA THR A 119 2.07 -17.52 0.30
C THR A 119 1.77 -17.11 -1.15
N GLY A 120 0.91 -17.89 -1.81
CA GLY A 120 0.44 -17.55 -3.15
C GLY A 120 -0.21 -16.17 -3.24
N THR A 121 -0.96 -15.77 -2.22
CA THR A 121 -1.57 -14.45 -2.11
C THR A 121 -0.52 -13.34 -2.05
N ILE A 122 0.52 -13.51 -1.26
CA ILE A 122 1.64 -12.55 -1.19
C ILE A 122 2.37 -12.48 -2.53
N LYS A 123 2.69 -13.62 -3.13
CA LYS A 123 3.39 -13.66 -4.43
C LYS A 123 2.60 -12.98 -5.56
N ALA A 124 1.30 -13.16 -5.59
CA ALA A 124 0.43 -12.54 -6.60
C ALA A 124 0.37 -11.01 -6.48
N ASN A 125 0.49 -10.48 -5.27
CA ASN A 125 0.36 -9.06 -5.01
C ASN A 125 1.70 -8.30 -4.91
N PHE A 126 2.81 -9.05 -4.75
CA PHE A 126 4.18 -8.52 -4.74
C PHE A 126 5.01 -9.19 -5.83
N PRO A 127 4.80 -8.79 -7.08
CA PRO A 127 5.48 -9.41 -8.21
C PRO A 127 6.97 -9.04 -8.30
N THR A 128 7.36 -7.87 -7.79
CA THR A 128 8.77 -7.48 -7.69
C THR A 128 9.38 -8.07 -6.43
N ARG A 129 10.43 -8.86 -6.59
CA ARG A 129 11.06 -9.59 -5.47
C ARG A 129 12.58 -9.51 -5.58
N ILE A 130 13.21 -9.53 -4.43
CA ILE A 130 14.67 -9.58 -4.28
C ILE A 130 14.98 -10.78 -3.39
N SER A 131 15.94 -11.58 -3.79
CA SER A 131 16.53 -12.63 -2.96
C SER A 131 18.01 -12.42 -2.83
N PHE A 132 18.50 -12.40 -1.62
CA PHE A 132 19.92 -12.59 -1.32
C PHE A 132 20.24 -14.09 -1.34
N GLN A 133 21.48 -14.43 -1.02
CA GLN A 133 21.91 -15.82 -0.95
C GLN A 133 21.01 -16.63 -0.01
N VAL A 134 20.57 -17.80 -0.47
CA VAL A 134 19.81 -18.77 0.31
C VAL A 134 20.55 -20.10 0.33
N THR A 135 20.16 -21.00 1.25
CA THR A 135 20.85 -22.27 1.45
C THR A 135 20.39 -23.37 0.50
N SER A 136 19.22 -23.23 -0.10
CA SER A 136 18.64 -24.28 -0.94
C SER A 136 17.96 -23.76 -2.19
N LYS A 137 17.87 -24.63 -3.22
CA LYS A 137 17.08 -24.38 -4.43
C LYS A 137 15.59 -24.25 -4.15
N ILE A 138 15.11 -24.87 -3.07
CA ILE A 138 13.71 -24.80 -2.65
C ILE A 138 13.39 -23.39 -2.18
N ASP A 139 14.28 -22.78 -1.38
CA ASP A 139 14.12 -21.41 -0.89
C ASP A 139 14.14 -20.41 -2.06
N SER A 140 15.08 -20.58 -3.00
CA SER A 140 15.13 -19.76 -4.20
C SER A 140 13.81 -19.82 -4.99
N ARG A 141 13.27 -21.00 -5.22
CA ARG A 141 11.97 -21.17 -5.90
C ARG A 141 10.81 -20.59 -5.09
N THR A 142 10.86 -20.68 -3.78
CA THR A 142 9.82 -20.11 -2.92
C THR A 142 9.78 -18.58 -3.05
N ILE A 143 10.94 -17.93 -3.13
CA ILE A 143 11.02 -16.48 -3.24
C ILE A 143 10.79 -16.03 -4.69
N LEU A 144 11.58 -16.53 -5.63
CA LEU A 144 11.66 -16.03 -7.00
C LEU A 144 10.82 -16.82 -8.02
N GLY A 145 10.38 -18.03 -7.66
CA GLY A 145 9.78 -18.97 -8.62
C GLY A 145 10.80 -19.79 -9.40
N GLU A 146 12.07 -19.44 -9.33
CA GLU A 146 13.19 -20.05 -10.04
C GLU A 146 14.35 -20.36 -9.10
N GLN A 147 15.25 -21.25 -9.52
CA GLN A 147 16.51 -21.53 -8.83
C GLN A 147 17.55 -20.46 -9.21
N GLY A 148 18.59 -20.32 -8.39
CA GLY A 148 19.74 -19.45 -8.67
C GLY A 148 20.22 -18.66 -7.45
N ALA A 149 19.34 -18.31 -6.52
CA ALA A 149 19.74 -17.56 -5.34
C ALA A 149 20.65 -18.38 -4.38
N GLU A 150 20.63 -19.73 -4.48
CA GLU A 150 21.55 -20.60 -3.76
C GLU A 150 23.00 -20.53 -4.30
N GLN A 151 23.20 -19.97 -5.48
CA GLN A 151 24.51 -19.82 -6.11
C GLN A 151 25.15 -18.45 -5.88
N LEU A 152 24.43 -17.52 -5.26
CA LEU A 152 24.93 -16.20 -4.95
C LEU A 152 26.13 -16.28 -3.97
N LEU A 153 27.02 -15.30 -4.09
CA LEU A 153 28.30 -15.30 -3.34
C LEU A 153 28.17 -14.70 -1.93
N GLY A 154 27.01 -14.18 -1.56
CA GLY A 154 26.80 -13.46 -0.30
C GLY A 154 27.25 -12.01 -0.37
N GLN A 155 27.49 -11.38 0.78
CA GLN A 155 27.96 -9.99 0.90
C GLN A 155 27.11 -8.93 0.15
N GLY A 156 25.80 -9.18 0.05
CA GLY A 156 24.87 -8.27 -0.63
C GLY A 156 24.63 -8.62 -2.10
N ASP A 157 25.27 -9.68 -2.62
CA ASP A 157 24.92 -10.21 -3.94
C ASP A 157 23.47 -10.68 -3.96
N MET A 158 22.70 -10.32 -5.00
CA MET A 158 21.26 -10.53 -5.04
C MET A 158 20.73 -10.85 -6.44
N LEU A 159 19.63 -11.56 -6.47
CA LEU A 159 18.78 -11.67 -7.65
C LEU A 159 17.55 -10.79 -7.51
N HIS A 160 17.28 -10.00 -8.54
CA HIS A 160 16.11 -9.13 -8.64
C HIS A 160 15.16 -9.65 -9.71
N MET A 161 13.95 -10.00 -9.31
CA MET A 161 12.86 -10.32 -10.21
C MET A 161 11.99 -9.07 -10.38
N ALA A 162 12.08 -8.43 -11.54
CA ALA A 162 11.19 -7.33 -11.90
C ALA A 162 9.77 -7.87 -12.20
N CYS A 163 8.76 -7.05 -11.95
CA CYS A 163 7.41 -7.32 -12.44
C CYS A 163 7.44 -7.26 -13.98
N LEU A 164 7.45 -8.39 -14.64
CA LEU A 164 7.28 -8.50 -16.07
C LEU A 164 5.79 -8.30 -16.39
N LEU A 165 5.33 -7.07 -16.35
CA LEU A 165 4.23 -6.66 -17.20
C LEU A 165 4.80 -6.60 -18.62
N TYR A 166 4.75 -7.71 -19.33
CA TYR A 166 4.87 -7.69 -20.78
C TYR A 166 3.66 -6.92 -21.31
N THR A 167 3.80 -5.65 -21.53
CA THR A 167 3.05 -5.00 -22.60
C THR A 167 3.77 -5.39 -23.86
N SER A 168 3.30 -6.45 -24.51
CA SER A 168 3.60 -6.67 -25.91
C SER A 168 2.86 -5.61 -26.68
N ASP A 169 3.47 -4.45 -26.85
CA ASP A 169 3.09 -3.55 -27.92
C ASP A 169 3.62 -4.19 -29.22
N ALA A 170 2.73 -4.93 -29.88
CA ALA A 170 2.89 -5.34 -31.27
C ALA A 170 2.18 -4.29 -32.13
#